data_e22e0ec40077bab938e36ed23f42d874
#
_entry.id   e22e0ec40077bab938e36ed23f42d874
#
_cell.length_a   1.000
_cell.length_b   1.000
_cell.length_c   1.000
_cell.angle_alpha   90.00
_cell.angle_beta   90.00
_cell.angle_gamma   90.00
#
_symmetry.space_group_name_H-M   'P 1'
#
loop_
_entity.id
_entity.type
_entity.pdbx_description
1 polymer ?
#
loop_
_entity_poly.entity_id
_entity_poly.type
_entity_poly.pdbx_seq_one_letter_code
_entity_poly.pdbx_strand_id
1 'polypeptide(L)'
;MTWEELEKVEAFLKENGYRKDDYPMHCNSDYYWWKSFGKDCNHYEEGRSLYQVLLNVYDWRKFWDRDPSLRKFNKAASITATVSVSRTIDEPSISLTWDLKNELNLKDIEDKAFEFFKYVNENFGAPPKDEE
;
A
#
# COMPACT_ATOMS: atom_id res chain seq x y z
N MET A 1 0.40 -13.67 7.12
CA MET A 1 -0.18 -14.50 6.01
C MET A 1 0.75 -15.65 5.64
N THR A 2 0.21 -16.66 5.01
CA THR A 2 0.96 -17.81 4.52
C THR A 2 1.68 -17.47 3.20
N TRP A 3 2.58 -18.35 2.77
CA TRP A 3 3.26 -18.24 1.48
C TRP A 3 2.25 -18.17 0.33
N GLU A 4 1.28 -19.08 0.34
CA GLU A 4 0.27 -19.18 -0.73
C GLU A 4 -0.60 -17.93 -0.77
N GLU A 5 -0.97 -17.38 0.38
CA GLU A 5 -1.70 -16.11 0.45
C GLU A 5 -0.88 -14.94 -0.08
N LEU A 6 0.42 -14.89 0.26
CA LEU A 6 1.33 -13.87 -0.25
C LEU A 6 1.43 -13.93 -1.77
N GLU A 7 1.60 -15.12 -2.35
CA GLU A 7 1.67 -15.30 -3.80
C GLU A 7 0.39 -14.80 -4.49
N LYS A 8 -0.78 -15.11 -3.93
CA LYS A 8 -2.07 -14.66 -4.46
C LYS A 8 -2.22 -13.15 -4.37
N VAL A 9 -1.83 -12.57 -3.24
CA VAL A 9 -1.88 -11.11 -3.06
C VAL A 9 -0.97 -10.42 -4.06
N GLU A 10 0.25 -10.89 -4.21
CA GLU A 10 1.22 -10.26 -5.13
C GLU A 10 0.80 -10.40 -6.59
N ALA A 11 0.26 -11.56 -6.98
CA ALA A 11 -0.29 -11.74 -8.32
C ALA A 11 -1.46 -10.78 -8.59
N PHE A 12 -2.35 -10.63 -7.62
CA PHE A 12 -3.48 -9.71 -7.70
C PHE A 12 -3.03 -8.25 -7.81
N LEU A 13 -2.04 -7.86 -7.02
CA LEU A 13 -1.47 -6.51 -7.07
C LEU A 13 -0.90 -6.21 -8.45
N LYS A 14 -0.13 -7.13 -9.00
CA LYS A 14 0.47 -6.97 -10.32
C LYS A 14 -0.60 -6.84 -11.41
N GLU A 15 -1.63 -7.68 -11.36
CA GLU A 15 -2.74 -7.65 -12.33
C GLU A 15 -3.52 -6.34 -12.25
N ASN A 16 -3.59 -5.73 -11.08
CA ASN A 16 -4.34 -4.49 -10.85
C ASN A 16 -3.48 -3.23 -10.97
N GLY A 17 -2.31 -3.33 -11.57
CA GLY A 17 -1.49 -2.17 -11.91
C GLY A 17 -0.64 -1.62 -10.78
N TYR A 18 -0.52 -2.32 -9.67
CA TYR A 18 0.41 -1.94 -8.61
C TYR A 18 1.86 -2.17 -9.06
N ARG A 19 2.74 -1.28 -8.62
CA ARG A 19 4.17 -1.36 -8.90
C ARG A 19 4.90 -1.76 -7.64
N LYS A 20 5.96 -2.56 -7.80
CA LYS A 20 6.80 -3.02 -6.71
C LYS A 20 8.12 -2.28 -6.70
N ASP A 21 8.50 -1.76 -5.56
CA ASP A 21 9.79 -1.13 -5.33
C ASP A 21 10.44 -1.63 -4.04
N ASP A 22 11.76 -1.63 -4.00
CA ASP A 22 12.52 -1.96 -2.82
C ASP A 22 12.77 -0.70 -1.99
N TYR A 23 12.71 -0.85 -0.66
CA TYR A 23 13.09 0.24 0.23
C TYR A 23 14.61 0.38 0.34
N PRO A 24 15.09 1.61 0.59
CA PRO A 24 16.48 1.81 1.01
C PRO A 24 16.79 1.04 2.31
N MET A 25 18.06 0.77 2.55
CA MET A 25 18.55 -0.11 3.63
C MET A 25 18.09 0.21 5.06
N HIS A 26 17.48 1.37 5.30
CA HIS A 26 17.11 1.81 6.65
C HIS A 26 15.64 1.71 6.97
N CYS A 27 14.81 1.16 6.08
CA CYS A 27 13.38 1.01 6.32
C CYS A 27 13.07 -0.32 6.99
N ASN A 28 12.04 -0.33 7.83
CA ASN A 28 11.62 -1.52 8.57
C ASN A 28 10.98 -2.58 7.66
N SER A 29 10.31 -2.17 6.60
CA SER A 29 9.73 -3.10 5.62
C SER A 29 10.76 -3.48 4.56
N ASP A 30 10.60 -4.69 4.01
CA ASP A 30 11.54 -5.24 3.04
C ASP A 30 11.34 -4.67 1.65
N TYR A 31 10.08 -4.50 1.26
CA TYR A 31 9.71 -3.88 -0.01
C TYR A 31 8.27 -3.40 0.06
N TYR A 32 7.81 -2.72 -1.00
CA TYR A 32 6.46 -2.22 -1.02
C TYR A 32 5.85 -2.28 -2.42
N TRP A 33 4.53 -2.33 -2.45
CA TRP A 33 3.74 -2.15 -3.66
C TRP A 33 3.00 -0.82 -3.55
N TRP A 34 2.79 -0.15 -4.66
CA TRP A 34 2.11 1.13 -4.65
C TRP A 34 1.29 1.36 -5.92
N LYS A 35 0.28 2.18 -5.79
CA LYS A 35 -0.54 2.63 -6.89
C LYS A 35 -0.97 4.06 -6.63
N SER A 36 -0.87 4.92 -7.65
CA SER A 36 -1.29 6.31 -7.60
C SER A 36 -2.64 6.48 -8.30
N PHE A 37 -3.43 7.40 -7.78
CA PHE A 37 -4.77 7.68 -8.26
C PHE A 37 -4.88 9.16 -8.63
N GLY A 38 -5.75 9.47 -9.62
CA GLY A 38 -6.07 10.84 -9.96
C GLY A 38 -6.88 11.51 -8.85
N LYS A 39 -6.89 12.83 -8.84
CA LYS A 39 -7.60 13.61 -7.80
C LYS A 39 -9.12 13.43 -7.82
N ASP A 40 -9.69 12.93 -8.90
CA ASP A 40 -11.09 12.54 -9.00
C ASP A 40 -11.36 11.16 -8.39
N CYS A 41 -10.29 10.48 -7.95
CA CYS A 41 -10.31 9.20 -7.26
C CYS A 41 -10.84 8.01 -8.06
N ASN A 42 -11.09 8.18 -9.34
CA ASN A 42 -11.70 7.15 -10.19
C ASN A 42 -10.78 6.61 -11.27
N HIS A 43 -9.60 7.18 -11.45
CA HIS A 43 -8.65 6.69 -12.44
C HIS A 43 -7.23 6.67 -11.87
N TYR A 44 -6.38 5.88 -12.53
CA TYR A 44 -5.01 5.71 -12.11
C TYR A 44 -4.10 6.64 -12.91
N GLU A 45 -3.02 7.09 -12.26
CA GLU A 45 -1.96 7.86 -12.88
C GLU A 45 -0.68 7.04 -12.98
N GLU A 46 0.07 7.20 -14.06
CA GLU A 46 1.32 6.45 -14.27
C GLU A 46 2.42 6.86 -13.29
N GLY A 47 2.54 8.12 -13.00
CA GLY A 47 3.50 8.63 -12.04
C GLY A 47 2.97 8.56 -10.62
N ARG A 48 3.78 8.97 -9.67
CA ARG A 48 3.32 9.14 -8.29
C ARG A 48 2.49 10.42 -8.20
N SER A 49 1.25 10.26 -7.74
CA SER A 49 0.37 11.38 -7.44
C SER A 49 0.33 11.62 -5.94
N LEU A 50 -0.44 12.63 -5.54
CA LEU A 50 -0.67 12.92 -4.13
C LEU A 50 -1.66 11.95 -3.47
N TYR A 51 -2.36 11.15 -4.28
CA TYR A 51 -3.33 10.14 -3.82
C TYR A 51 -2.73 8.76 -4.05
N GLN A 52 -2.43 8.04 -2.99
CA GLN A 52 -1.73 6.75 -3.09
C GLN A 52 -2.31 5.68 -2.19
N VAL A 53 -2.21 4.44 -2.66
CA VAL A 53 -2.29 3.25 -1.82
C VAL A 53 -0.91 2.61 -1.82
N LEU A 54 -0.35 2.41 -0.64
CA LEU A 54 0.97 1.86 -0.42
C LEU A 54 0.85 0.61 0.45
N LEU A 55 1.41 -0.50 0.00
CA LEU A 55 1.40 -1.75 0.76
C LEU A 55 2.83 -2.11 1.14
N ASN A 56 3.14 -1.98 2.41
CA ASN A 56 4.45 -2.33 2.96
C ASN A 56 4.49 -3.81 3.29
N VAL A 57 5.46 -4.53 2.76
CA VAL A 57 5.62 -5.96 2.97
C VAL A 57 6.79 -6.24 3.89
N TYR A 58 6.52 -7.00 4.94
CA TYR A 58 7.52 -7.53 5.86
C TYR A 58 7.67 -9.01 5.55
N ASP A 59 8.82 -9.42 5.02
CA ASP A 59 9.09 -10.79 4.62
C ASP A 59 9.67 -11.59 5.79
N TRP A 60 8.86 -12.48 6.35
CA TRP A 60 9.25 -13.33 7.47
C TRP A 60 10.06 -14.55 7.05
N ARG A 61 10.07 -14.90 5.75
CA ARG A 61 10.78 -16.10 5.25
C ARG A 61 12.27 -16.05 5.51
N LYS A 62 12.85 -14.86 5.53
CA LYS A 62 14.27 -14.65 5.86
C LYS A 62 14.64 -15.10 7.27
N PHE A 63 13.66 -15.25 8.15
CA PHE A 63 13.86 -15.69 9.53
C PHE A 63 13.51 -17.17 9.77
N TRP A 64 13.05 -17.90 8.75
CA TRP A 64 12.60 -19.27 8.91
C TRP A 64 13.68 -20.22 9.46
N ASP A 65 14.95 -19.98 9.12
CA ASP A 65 16.06 -20.79 9.64
C ASP A 65 16.38 -20.46 11.10
N ARG A 66 16.14 -19.20 11.52
CA ARG A 66 16.38 -18.75 12.88
C ARG A 66 15.24 -19.09 13.84
N ASP A 67 14.04 -19.09 13.31
CA ASP A 67 12.82 -19.37 14.07
C ASP A 67 12.00 -20.43 13.32
N PRO A 68 12.22 -21.73 13.62
CA PRO A 68 11.51 -22.81 12.98
C PRO A 68 10.00 -22.76 13.15
N SER A 69 9.49 -22.07 14.18
CA SER A 69 8.05 -21.91 14.39
C SER A 69 7.39 -21.13 13.27
N LEU A 70 8.08 -20.13 12.71
CA LEU A 70 7.56 -19.33 11.59
C LEU A 70 7.34 -20.19 10.37
N ARG A 71 8.28 -21.09 10.07
CA ARG A 71 8.17 -22.03 8.95
C ARG A 71 7.10 -23.08 9.21
N LYS A 72 7.05 -23.60 10.43
CA LYS A 72 6.06 -24.61 10.83
C LYS A 72 4.63 -24.10 10.64
N PHE A 73 4.37 -22.85 11.00
CA PHE A 73 3.07 -22.22 10.86
C PHE A 73 2.90 -21.48 9.52
N ASN A 74 3.86 -21.63 8.61
CA ASN A 74 3.85 -21.01 7.29
C ASN A 74 3.64 -19.49 7.32
N LYS A 75 4.24 -18.82 8.31
CA LYS A 75 4.23 -17.36 8.38
C LYS A 75 5.25 -16.79 7.42
N ALA A 76 4.79 -16.37 6.26
CA ALA A 76 5.65 -15.88 5.19
C ALA A 76 5.78 -14.36 5.17
N ALA A 77 4.73 -13.63 5.51
CA ALA A 77 4.75 -12.18 5.45
C ALA A 77 3.67 -11.52 6.29
N SER A 78 3.87 -10.24 6.54
CA SER A 78 2.80 -9.31 6.98
C SER A 78 2.75 -8.16 5.99
N ILE A 79 1.57 -7.67 5.69
CA ILE A 79 1.38 -6.53 4.79
C ILE A 79 0.53 -5.48 5.50
N THR A 80 1.02 -4.25 5.49
CA THR A 80 0.30 -3.09 6.00
C THR A 80 -0.04 -2.18 4.83
N ALA A 81 -1.31 -1.93 4.63
CA ALA A 81 -1.80 -1.02 3.60
C ALA A 81 -1.96 0.38 4.18
N THR A 82 -1.35 1.36 3.56
CA THR A 82 -1.48 2.77 3.91
C THR A 82 -2.11 3.50 2.74
N VAL A 83 -3.23 4.16 3.00
CA VAL A 83 -3.89 5.06 2.06
C VAL A 83 -3.53 6.48 2.46
N SER A 84 -2.94 7.23 1.55
CA SER A 84 -2.47 8.59 1.88
C SER A 84 -2.85 9.61 0.83
N VAL A 85 -3.10 10.84 1.33
CA VAL A 85 -3.22 12.03 0.51
C VAL A 85 -2.15 13.01 0.98
N SER A 86 -1.19 13.31 0.13
CA SER A 86 -0.20 14.37 0.40
C SER A 86 -0.73 15.68 -0.13
N ARG A 87 -0.76 16.71 0.71
CA ARG A 87 -1.28 18.02 0.33
C ARG A 87 -0.30 18.80 -0.54
N THR A 88 0.96 18.77 -0.14
CA THR A 88 2.10 19.29 -0.90
C THR A 88 3.35 18.50 -0.55
N ILE A 89 4.46 18.76 -1.24
CA ILE A 89 5.75 18.13 -0.92
C ILE A 89 6.21 18.50 0.51
N ASP A 90 5.88 19.69 0.96
CA ASP A 90 6.35 20.25 2.25
C ASP A 90 5.37 20.03 3.40
N GLU A 91 4.13 19.62 3.12
CA GLU A 91 3.12 19.37 4.15
C GLU A 91 3.02 17.89 4.49
N PRO A 92 2.68 17.55 5.74
CA PRO A 92 2.43 16.16 6.11
C PRO A 92 1.28 15.56 5.29
N SER A 93 1.40 14.29 4.95
CA SER A 93 0.31 13.55 4.34
C SER A 93 -0.76 13.22 5.37
N ILE A 94 -2.01 13.15 4.94
CA ILE A 94 -3.10 12.60 5.74
C ILE A 94 -3.23 11.13 5.32
N SER A 95 -3.20 10.22 6.27
CA SER A 95 -3.20 8.79 5.95
C SER A 95 -4.01 7.94 6.92
N LEU A 96 -4.48 6.80 6.42
CA LEU A 96 -5.06 5.72 7.19
C LEU A 96 -4.31 4.43 6.89
N THR A 97 -4.22 3.55 7.87
CA THR A 97 -3.46 2.31 7.76
C THR A 97 -4.28 1.11 8.21
N TRP A 98 -4.21 0.03 7.46
CA TRP A 98 -4.86 -1.25 7.76
C TRP A 98 -3.90 -2.42 7.55
N ASP A 99 -4.15 -3.51 8.26
CA ASP A 99 -3.50 -4.77 7.97
C ASP A 99 -4.21 -5.47 6.81
N LEU A 100 -3.43 -5.91 5.83
CA LEU A 100 -3.95 -6.72 4.72
C LEU A 100 -3.86 -8.19 5.10
N LYS A 101 -4.99 -8.88 5.10
CA LYS A 101 -5.07 -10.29 5.50
C LYS A 101 -4.96 -11.25 4.32
N ASN A 102 -5.54 -10.89 3.18
CA ASN A 102 -5.53 -11.72 1.98
C ASN A 102 -5.92 -10.86 0.76
N GLU A 103 -5.93 -11.47 -0.43
CA GLU A 103 -6.26 -10.76 -1.67
C GLU A 103 -7.70 -10.21 -1.70
N LEU A 104 -8.60 -10.82 -0.96
CA LEU A 104 -10.01 -10.38 -0.93
C LEU A 104 -10.20 -9.06 -0.20
N ASN A 105 -9.30 -8.72 0.72
CA ASN A 105 -9.35 -7.45 1.43
C ASN A 105 -8.91 -6.26 0.58
N LEU A 106 -8.16 -6.49 -0.49
CA LEU A 106 -7.57 -5.39 -1.25
C LEU A 106 -8.63 -4.50 -1.88
N LYS A 107 -9.68 -5.11 -2.42
CA LYS A 107 -10.78 -4.34 -3.00
C LYS A 107 -11.49 -3.49 -1.95
N ASP A 108 -11.72 -4.04 -0.76
CA ASP A 108 -12.32 -3.30 0.34
C ASP A 108 -11.44 -2.13 0.78
N ILE A 109 -10.12 -2.32 0.79
CA ILE A 109 -9.17 -1.27 1.10
C ILE A 109 -9.19 -0.18 0.03
N GLU A 110 -9.26 -0.54 -1.25
CA GLU A 110 -9.37 0.43 -2.34
C GLU A 110 -10.68 1.23 -2.26
N ASP A 111 -11.81 0.57 -1.97
CA ASP A 111 -13.09 1.24 -1.80
C ASP A 111 -13.04 2.25 -0.65
N LYS A 112 -12.44 1.87 0.46
CA LYS A 112 -12.20 2.77 1.60
C LYS A 112 -11.23 3.88 1.26
N ALA A 113 -10.24 3.59 0.42
CA ALA A 113 -9.31 4.60 -0.08
C ALA A 113 -10.05 5.70 -0.85
N PHE A 114 -10.95 5.33 -1.74
CA PHE A 114 -11.73 6.29 -2.51
C PHE A 114 -12.64 7.13 -1.61
N GLU A 115 -13.30 6.52 -0.65
CA GLU A 115 -14.09 7.26 0.35
C GLU A 115 -13.22 8.24 1.15
N PHE A 116 -12.04 7.80 1.55
CA PHE A 116 -11.08 8.63 2.28
C PHE A 116 -10.58 9.80 1.43
N PHE A 117 -10.24 9.57 0.17
CA PHE A 117 -9.81 10.62 -0.74
C PHE A 117 -10.91 11.69 -0.91
N LYS A 118 -12.15 11.26 -1.09
CA LYS A 118 -13.30 12.17 -1.16
C LYS A 118 -13.47 12.97 0.12
N TYR A 119 -13.40 12.30 1.25
CA TYR A 119 -13.50 12.94 2.56
C TYR A 119 -12.44 14.03 2.75
N VAL A 120 -11.20 13.73 2.41
CA VAL A 120 -10.11 14.71 2.51
C VAL A 120 -10.36 15.90 1.60
N ASN A 121 -10.77 15.65 0.36
CA ASN A 121 -11.07 16.73 -0.60
C ASN A 121 -12.22 17.64 -0.13
N GLU A 122 -13.26 17.05 0.44
CA GLU A 122 -14.43 17.80 0.91
C GLU A 122 -14.15 18.61 2.17
N ASN A 123 -13.33 18.10 3.08
CA ASN A 123 -13.10 18.73 4.39
C ASN A 123 -11.83 19.59 4.46
N PHE A 124 -10.82 19.27 3.65
CA PHE A 124 -9.53 19.99 3.65
C PHE A 124 -9.23 20.68 2.33
N GLY A 125 -10.12 20.51 1.35
CA GLY A 125 -9.88 20.95 -0.02
C GLY A 125 -8.95 20.03 -0.79
N ALA A 126 -9.05 20.05 -2.11
CA ALA A 126 -8.13 19.28 -2.95
C ALA A 126 -6.71 19.83 -2.81
N PRO A 127 -5.66 18.97 -2.88
CA PRO A 127 -4.29 19.44 -2.89
C PRO A 127 -4.07 20.42 -4.04
N PRO A 128 -3.24 21.45 -3.85
CA PRO A 128 -2.91 22.37 -4.93
C PRO A 128 -2.25 21.59 -6.08
N LYS A 129 -2.51 22.05 -7.30
CA LYS A 129 -1.80 21.48 -8.45
C LYS A 129 -0.32 21.78 -8.29
N ASP A 130 0.53 20.81 -8.67
CA ASP A 130 1.95 21.07 -8.81
C ASP A 130 2.11 22.26 -9.76
N GLU A 131 2.88 23.24 -9.34
CA GLU A 131 3.24 24.34 -10.21
C GLU A 131 4.09 23.79 -11.34
N GLU A 132 3.56 23.87 -12.50
CA GLU A 132 4.29 23.53 -13.70
C GLU A 132 5.41 24.53 -13.97
#